data_2e5a53cd27924a42572e5310690956e6
#
_entry.id   2e5a53cd27924a42572e5310690956e6
#
_cell.length_a   1.000
_cell.length_b   1.000
_cell.length_c   1.000
_cell.angle_alpha   90.00
_cell.angle_beta   90.00
_cell.angle_gamma   90.00
#
_symmetry.space_group_name_H-M   'P 1'
#
loop_
_entity.id
_entity.type
_entity.pdbx_description
1 polymer ?
#
loop_
_entity_poly.entity_id
_entity_poly.type
_entity_poly.pdbx_seq_one_letter_code
_entity_poly.pdbx_strand_id
1 'polypeptide(L)'
;MLLSLLLCACKSPKQPNLGEPLADLSRAERAQFEAGKKVFQRVFTPQDGLGPLFNANSCAQCHEDPVVGGVGDEIEIHATRFVAPNSCDPLFDQGGPVIQQNATPLLQAKGIMKEQIPPGATAQARRSTPPLFGFGLVDAIPEAAILSHERRHGAKGDGIAGHASRTIDGRVGRFGRKAAVAALLDFNAGAFPQEMGVTTPLSPVEETINGTPVPPDTDPAPDPEITVEDIEKVTAFTRFLAPPPGQILTNHTDQHLARRGRKLFVHLNCAVCHRPKMNTGPSTSKALHRKTVALYSDLMVHDMGSALADICLEQAHPSEFRTEMLMGLRFRGQFLHDGSAKTVQEAIERHDGEARNSRDRFKALKEKDKQALLKFLETI
;
A
#
# COMPACT_ATOMS: atom_id res chain seq x y z
N MET A 1 32.88 3.95 -52.32
CA MET A 1 31.62 4.29 -51.68
C MET A 1 31.62 3.66 -50.29
N LEU A 2 32.00 4.43 -49.28
CA LEU A 2 31.90 3.97 -47.87
C LEU A 2 30.48 4.27 -47.35
N LEU A 3 29.79 3.21 -47.00
CA LEU A 3 28.47 3.29 -46.36
C LEU A 3 28.67 3.52 -44.86
N SER A 4 28.52 4.77 -44.37
CA SER A 4 28.52 5.10 -42.94
C SER A 4 27.21 4.59 -42.31
N LEU A 5 27.30 3.49 -41.56
CA LEU A 5 26.22 3.06 -40.66
C LEU A 5 26.13 4.05 -39.47
N LEU A 6 25.15 4.93 -39.50
CA LEU A 6 24.73 5.69 -38.31
C LEU A 6 24.12 4.72 -37.30
N LEU A 7 24.88 4.33 -36.29
CA LEU A 7 24.40 3.70 -35.09
C LEU A 7 23.61 4.74 -34.30
N CYS A 8 22.28 4.72 -34.47
CA CYS A 8 21.35 5.46 -33.62
C CYS A 8 21.38 4.82 -32.23
N ALA A 9 22.18 5.33 -31.32
CA ALA A 9 22.18 4.94 -29.93
C ALA A 9 20.83 5.36 -29.32
N CYS A 10 19.87 4.44 -29.26
CA CYS A 10 18.67 4.62 -28.45
C CYS A 10 19.10 4.81 -26.99
N LYS A 11 19.17 6.06 -26.54
CA LYS A 11 19.30 6.35 -25.10
C LYS A 11 18.09 5.74 -24.42
N SER A 12 18.33 4.77 -23.54
CA SER A 12 17.28 4.28 -22.65
C SER A 12 16.63 5.48 -21.98
N PRO A 13 15.29 5.56 -21.94
CA PRO A 13 14.61 6.67 -21.29
C PRO A 13 15.12 6.78 -19.85
N LYS A 14 15.49 7.98 -19.44
CA LYS A 14 15.95 8.26 -18.07
C LYS A 14 14.81 7.91 -17.13
N GLN A 15 15.06 7.05 -16.14
CA GLN A 15 14.07 6.75 -15.12
C GLN A 15 13.74 8.03 -14.34
N PRO A 16 12.46 8.28 -14.01
CA PRO A 16 12.09 9.40 -13.14
C PRO A 16 12.83 9.34 -11.80
N ASN A 17 13.14 10.49 -11.23
CA ASN A 17 13.63 10.54 -9.86
C ASN A 17 12.51 10.21 -8.87
N LEU A 18 12.88 9.97 -7.62
CA LEU A 18 11.89 9.72 -6.57
C LEU A 18 10.98 10.95 -6.38
N GLY A 19 9.67 10.72 -6.30
CA GLY A 19 8.66 11.78 -6.18
C GLY A 19 8.28 12.47 -7.50
N GLU A 20 8.94 12.12 -8.61
CA GLU A 20 8.57 12.61 -9.95
C GLU A 20 7.45 11.78 -10.58
N PRO A 21 6.70 12.34 -11.54
CA PRO A 21 5.68 11.59 -12.25
C PRO A 21 6.28 10.57 -13.23
N LEU A 22 5.48 9.58 -13.61
CA LEU A 22 5.80 8.61 -14.66
C LEU A 22 6.32 9.32 -15.93
N ALA A 23 7.25 8.69 -16.63
CA ALA A 23 7.62 9.08 -17.98
C ALA A 23 6.43 8.92 -18.95
N ASP A 24 6.50 9.58 -20.08
CA ASP A 24 5.49 9.52 -21.15
C ASP A 24 4.10 10.11 -20.81
N LEU A 25 3.97 10.91 -19.75
CA LEU A 25 2.75 11.67 -19.49
C LEU A 25 2.51 12.73 -20.58
N SER A 26 1.27 12.86 -21.03
CA SER A 26 0.82 14.00 -21.79
C SER A 26 0.90 15.30 -20.96
N ARG A 27 0.83 16.46 -21.61
CA ARG A 27 0.77 17.75 -20.92
C ARG A 27 -0.41 17.85 -19.95
N ALA A 28 -1.56 17.32 -20.33
CA ALA A 28 -2.75 17.30 -19.49
C ALA A 28 -2.58 16.41 -18.25
N GLU A 29 -2.08 15.18 -18.41
CA GLU A 29 -1.82 14.27 -17.30
C GLU A 29 -0.79 14.83 -16.31
N ARG A 30 0.26 15.50 -16.83
CA ARG A 30 1.24 16.18 -15.98
C ARG A 30 0.60 17.33 -15.18
N ALA A 31 -0.28 18.11 -15.81
CA ALA A 31 -1.00 19.18 -15.12
C ALA A 31 -1.92 18.60 -14.02
N GLN A 32 -2.59 17.46 -14.27
CA GLN A 32 -3.41 16.76 -13.28
C GLN A 32 -2.55 16.21 -12.12
N PHE A 33 -1.38 15.66 -12.40
CA PHE A 33 -0.43 15.21 -11.37
C PHE A 33 -0.03 16.37 -10.45
N GLU A 34 0.35 17.52 -11.01
CA GLU A 34 0.75 18.71 -10.21
C GLU A 34 -0.42 19.30 -9.43
N ALA A 35 -1.62 19.33 -10.03
CA ALA A 35 -2.82 19.77 -9.32
C ALA A 35 -3.17 18.82 -8.17
N GLY A 36 -3.07 17.51 -8.42
CA GLY A 36 -3.31 16.49 -7.40
C GLY A 36 -2.30 16.53 -6.26
N LYS A 37 -1.02 16.76 -6.57
CA LYS A 37 0.01 16.95 -5.54
C LYS A 37 -0.31 18.09 -4.58
N LYS A 38 -0.89 19.19 -5.08
CA LYS A 38 -1.31 20.32 -4.24
C LYS A 38 -2.44 19.94 -3.29
N VAL A 39 -3.44 19.18 -3.76
CA VAL A 39 -4.53 18.69 -2.90
C VAL A 39 -4.00 17.69 -1.86
N PHE A 40 -3.12 16.78 -2.27
CA PHE A 40 -2.47 15.81 -1.39
C PHE A 40 -1.66 16.46 -0.26
N GLN A 41 -1.08 17.64 -0.52
CA GLN A 41 -0.31 18.43 0.44
C GLN A 41 -1.15 19.49 1.19
N ARG A 42 -2.45 19.63 0.86
CA ARG A 42 -3.32 20.58 1.52
C ARG A 42 -3.47 20.20 2.99
N VAL A 43 -3.17 21.16 3.87
CA VAL A 43 -3.41 21.02 5.29
C VAL A 43 -4.84 21.49 5.56
N PHE A 44 -5.66 20.62 6.12
CA PHE A 44 -7.03 20.92 6.52
C PHE A 44 -7.07 21.48 7.93
N THR A 45 -7.94 22.45 8.15
CA THR A 45 -8.33 22.95 9.47
C THR A 45 -9.79 22.56 9.75
N PRO A 46 -10.31 22.66 10.98
CA PRO A 46 -11.72 22.42 11.24
C PRO A 46 -12.67 23.26 10.37
N GLN A 47 -12.26 24.50 10.01
CA GLN A 47 -13.04 25.36 9.11
C GLN A 47 -12.95 24.95 7.65
N ASP A 48 -11.96 24.16 7.27
CA ASP A 48 -11.76 23.61 5.93
C ASP A 48 -12.30 22.18 5.80
N GLY A 49 -12.90 21.62 6.86
CA GLY A 49 -13.45 20.29 6.91
C GLY A 49 -12.52 19.22 7.50
N LEU A 50 -11.49 19.60 8.30
CA LEU A 50 -10.85 18.59 9.14
C LEU A 50 -11.88 18.11 10.15
N GLY A 51 -12.29 16.88 10.04
CA GLY A 51 -13.42 16.31 10.72
C GLY A 51 -13.39 16.44 12.23
N PRO A 52 -14.42 16.16 12.99
CA PRO A 52 -14.31 16.19 14.44
C PRO A 52 -13.26 15.21 14.97
N LEU A 53 -13.13 14.04 14.36
CA LEU A 53 -12.11 13.03 14.63
C LEU A 53 -11.18 12.87 13.43
N PHE A 54 -9.88 12.62 13.66
CA PHE A 54 -8.91 12.46 12.59
C PHE A 54 -7.62 11.76 13.06
N ASN A 55 -6.82 11.23 12.12
CA ASN A 55 -5.46 10.75 12.36
C ASN A 55 -4.43 11.80 11.94
N ALA A 56 -4.63 12.44 10.78
CA ALA A 56 -3.74 13.44 10.21
C ALA A 56 -4.54 14.59 9.60
N ASN A 57 -3.89 15.73 9.39
CA ASN A 57 -4.53 16.91 8.79
C ASN A 57 -4.18 17.11 7.30
N SER A 58 -3.40 16.21 6.73
CA SER A 58 -3.10 16.16 5.29
C SER A 58 -2.62 14.76 4.91
N CYS A 59 -2.80 14.34 3.66
CA CYS A 59 -2.22 13.09 3.18
C CYS A 59 -0.69 13.11 3.27
N ALA A 60 -0.08 14.26 3.01
CA ALA A 60 1.38 14.41 3.03
C ALA A 60 1.98 14.29 4.43
N GLN A 61 1.22 14.48 5.50
CA GLN A 61 1.73 14.30 6.86
C GLN A 61 2.19 12.86 7.10
N CYS A 62 1.39 11.88 6.67
CA CYS A 62 1.75 10.47 6.79
C CYS A 62 2.61 9.97 5.63
N HIS A 63 2.56 10.62 4.45
CA HIS A 63 3.25 10.17 3.23
C HIS A 63 4.31 11.19 2.79
N GLU A 64 5.34 11.43 3.62
CA GLU A 64 6.30 12.51 3.41
C GLU A 64 7.75 12.08 3.15
N ASP A 65 8.17 10.90 3.61
CA ASP A 65 9.58 10.50 3.64
C ASP A 65 9.93 9.44 2.57
N PRO A 66 11.03 9.61 1.84
CA PRO A 66 11.94 10.76 1.79
C PRO A 66 11.43 11.90 0.90
N VAL A 67 10.27 11.77 0.30
CA VAL A 67 9.55 12.77 -0.50
C VAL A 67 8.05 12.51 -0.44
N VAL A 68 7.24 13.50 -0.78
CA VAL A 68 5.77 13.40 -0.83
C VAL A 68 5.32 12.21 -1.68
N GLY A 69 4.47 11.36 -1.10
CA GLY A 69 4.05 10.06 -1.62
C GLY A 69 4.88 8.88 -1.09
N GLY A 70 5.79 9.14 -0.16
CA GLY A 70 6.63 8.14 0.49
C GLY A 70 5.99 7.45 1.70
N VAL A 71 6.79 7.15 2.71
CA VAL A 71 6.38 6.58 3.99
C VAL A 71 6.29 7.66 5.05
N GLY A 72 5.75 7.33 6.23
CA GLY A 72 5.79 8.13 7.45
C GLY A 72 6.05 7.26 8.66
N ASP A 73 6.14 7.86 9.82
CA ASP A 73 6.33 7.19 11.10
C ASP A 73 5.02 7.06 11.91
N GLU A 74 3.93 7.64 11.41
CA GLU A 74 2.61 7.50 11.97
C GLU A 74 2.13 6.05 11.91
N ILE A 75 1.40 5.68 12.95
CA ILE A 75 0.81 4.35 13.08
C ILE A 75 -0.69 4.50 13.26
N GLU A 76 -1.43 4.03 12.28
CA GLU A 76 -2.88 3.90 12.35
C GLU A 76 -3.29 2.73 13.25
N ILE A 77 -4.42 2.88 13.92
CA ILE A 77 -5.07 1.80 14.68
C ILE A 77 -6.31 1.37 13.93
N HIS A 78 -6.46 0.07 13.76
CA HIS A 78 -7.65 -0.52 13.17
C HIS A 78 -8.30 -1.48 14.16
N ALA A 79 -9.63 -1.62 14.08
CA ALA A 79 -10.39 -2.56 14.88
C ALA A 79 -11.49 -3.20 14.05
N THR A 80 -11.64 -4.52 14.14
CA THR A 80 -12.73 -5.26 13.45
C THR A 80 -13.25 -6.39 14.33
N ARG A 81 -14.38 -6.95 13.95
CA ARG A 81 -14.95 -8.15 14.58
C ARG A 81 -14.86 -9.34 13.63
N PHE A 82 -14.10 -10.35 14.04
CA PHE A 82 -14.10 -11.64 13.34
C PHE A 82 -15.07 -12.60 14.00
N VAL A 83 -15.99 -13.12 13.22
CA VAL A 83 -16.96 -14.14 13.62
C VAL A 83 -16.64 -15.42 12.86
N ALA A 84 -16.09 -16.39 13.59
CA ALA A 84 -15.75 -17.67 12.99
C ALA A 84 -16.98 -18.35 12.35
N PRO A 85 -16.83 -19.14 11.28
CA PRO A 85 -15.53 -19.49 10.69
C PRO A 85 -14.98 -18.45 9.69
N ASN A 86 -15.81 -17.62 9.05
CA ASN A 86 -15.39 -16.83 7.88
C ASN A 86 -16.11 -15.48 7.75
N SER A 87 -16.69 -14.94 8.81
CA SER A 87 -17.39 -13.66 8.75
C SER A 87 -16.53 -12.55 9.34
N CYS A 88 -16.34 -11.49 8.60
CA CYS A 88 -15.66 -10.28 9.03
C CYS A 88 -16.64 -9.12 9.06
N ASP A 89 -16.69 -8.43 10.19
CA ASP A 89 -17.46 -7.22 10.36
C ASP A 89 -16.46 -6.06 10.58
N PRO A 90 -16.35 -5.10 9.65
CA PRO A 90 -15.47 -3.96 9.77
C PRO A 90 -15.93 -2.91 10.79
N LEU A 91 -17.12 -3.10 11.42
CA LEU A 91 -17.71 -2.22 12.43
C LEU A 91 -18.00 -0.81 11.93
N PHE A 92 -18.38 -0.65 10.66
CA PHE A 92 -18.68 0.67 10.06
C PHE A 92 -19.71 1.48 10.84
N ASP A 93 -20.74 0.83 11.37
CA ASP A 93 -21.80 1.48 12.18
C ASP A 93 -21.31 1.89 13.58
N GLN A 94 -20.07 1.57 13.95
CA GLN A 94 -19.47 1.87 15.25
C GLN A 94 -18.19 2.72 15.10
N GLY A 95 -17.91 3.26 13.92
CA GLY A 95 -16.73 4.08 13.64
C GLY A 95 -15.52 3.31 13.08
N GLY A 96 -15.58 1.97 12.99
CA GLY A 96 -14.46 1.19 12.41
C GLY A 96 -14.43 1.21 10.88
N PRO A 97 -13.44 0.59 10.24
CA PRO A 97 -12.32 -0.15 10.87
C PRO A 97 -11.14 0.72 11.30
N VAL A 98 -11.00 1.97 10.82
CA VAL A 98 -9.92 2.90 11.21
C VAL A 98 -10.36 3.65 12.44
N ILE A 99 -9.50 3.73 13.46
CA ILE A 99 -9.79 4.39 14.73
C ILE A 99 -8.99 5.68 14.81
N GLN A 100 -9.68 6.81 14.81
CA GLN A 100 -9.06 8.12 14.79
C GLN A 100 -8.47 8.50 16.16
N GLN A 101 -7.22 8.91 16.14
CA GLN A 101 -6.42 9.11 17.35
C GLN A 101 -6.41 10.56 17.86
N ASN A 102 -7.02 11.49 17.13
CA ASN A 102 -7.08 12.90 17.45
C ASN A 102 -8.51 13.43 17.36
N ALA A 103 -8.77 14.54 18.03
CA ALA A 103 -10.03 15.26 17.97
C ALA A 103 -9.79 16.75 17.78
N THR A 104 -10.71 17.45 17.09
CA THR A 104 -10.68 18.91 16.97
C THR A 104 -10.91 19.59 18.32
N PRO A 105 -10.48 20.85 18.50
CA PRO A 105 -10.69 21.57 19.76
C PRO A 105 -12.17 21.65 20.20
N LEU A 106 -13.11 21.73 19.26
CA LEU A 106 -14.55 21.74 19.57
C LEU A 106 -15.01 20.42 20.19
N LEU A 107 -14.55 19.29 19.64
CA LEU A 107 -14.87 17.98 20.16
C LEU A 107 -14.15 17.71 21.50
N GLN A 108 -12.89 18.18 21.62
CA GLN A 108 -12.15 18.11 22.89
C GLN A 108 -12.86 18.87 24.02
N ALA A 109 -13.48 20.03 23.72
CA ALA A 109 -14.28 20.79 24.69
C ALA A 109 -15.52 20.03 25.21
N LYS A 110 -15.97 18.97 24.48
CA LYS A 110 -17.01 18.05 24.92
C LYS A 110 -16.45 16.86 25.73
N GLY A 111 -15.15 16.81 25.99
CA GLY A 111 -14.48 15.72 26.72
C GLY A 111 -14.08 14.53 25.84
N ILE A 112 -14.18 14.63 24.51
CA ILE A 112 -13.82 13.58 23.58
C ILE A 112 -12.46 13.94 22.96
N MET A 113 -11.43 13.18 23.33
CA MET A 113 -10.04 13.45 22.90
C MET A 113 -9.63 12.65 21.67
N LYS A 114 -10.27 11.54 21.44
CA LYS A 114 -10.04 10.60 20.33
C LYS A 114 -11.20 9.60 20.26
N GLU A 115 -11.23 8.84 19.19
CA GLU A 115 -12.15 7.73 19.06
C GLU A 115 -11.82 6.59 20.05
N GLN A 116 -12.85 5.85 20.45
CA GLN A 116 -12.70 4.67 21.30
C GLN A 116 -12.79 3.41 20.46
N ILE A 117 -12.01 2.39 20.83
CA ILE A 117 -12.15 1.07 20.20
C ILE A 117 -13.57 0.56 20.42
N PRO A 118 -14.32 0.19 19.35
CA PRO A 118 -15.66 -0.35 19.48
C PRO A 118 -15.71 -1.56 20.42
N PRO A 119 -16.67 -1.63 21.36
CA PRO A 119 -16.79 -2.76 22.31
C PRO A 119 -16.98 -4.11 21.62
N GLY A 120 -17.52 -4.10 20.39
CA GLY A 120 -17.72 -5.30 19.58
C GLY A 120 -16.46 -5.83 18.90
N ALA A 121 -15.35 -5.10 18.92
CA ALA A 121 -14.11 -5.51 18.26
C ALA A 121 -13.51 -6.76 18.93
N THR A 122 -13.13 -7.74 18.11
CA THR A 122 -12.44 -8.96 18.58
C THR A 122 -10.94 -8.89 18.35
N ALA A 123 -10.47 -7.96 17.50
CA ALA A 123 -9.07 -7.76 17.19
C ALA A 123 -8.78 -6.28 16.89
N GLN A 124 -7.54 -5.91 17.13
CA GLN A 124 -6.98 -4.61 16.77
C GLN A 124 -5.72 -4.83 15.94
N ALA A 125 -5.40 -3.87 15.09
CA ALA A 125 -4.19 -3.86 14.30
C ALA A 125 -3.49 -2.49 14.37
N ARG A 126 -2.17 -2.54 14.25
CA ARG A 126 -1.34 -1.38 13.96
C ARG A 126 -0.98 -1.40 12.49
N ARG A 127 -1.00 -0.25 11.83
CA ARG A 127 -0.63 -0.11 10.43
C ARG A 127 0.44 0.95 10.27
N SER A 128 1.58 0.54 9.73
CA SER A 128 2.61 1.48 9.29
C SER A 128 2.25 2.03 7.92
N THR A 129 2.51 3.31 7.71
CA THR A 129 2.26 4.01 6.45
C THR A 129 3.06 3.41 5.29
N PRO A 130 2.41 2.90 4.21
CA PRO A 130 3.11 2.38 3.04
C PRO A 130 3.49 3.51 2.07
N PRO A 131 4.57 3.36 1.26
CA PRO A 131 4.81 4.27 0.16
C PRO A 131 3.78 4.07 -0.96
N LEU A 132 3.41 5.14 -1.64
CA LEU A 132 2.42 5.16 -2.73
C LEU A 132 3.05 5.06 -4.13
N PHE A 133 4.36 4.98 -4.20
CA PHE A 133 5.11 4.93 -5.47
C PHE A 133 4.66 3.79 -6.37
N GLY A 134 4.29 4.12 -7.61
CA GLY A 134 3.91 3.14 -8.61
C GLY A 134 2.51 2.54 -8.45
N PHE A 135 1.68 3.03 -7.51
CA PHE A 135 0.33 2.49 -7.29
C PHE A 135 -0.56 2.57 -8.53
N GLY A 136 -0.43 3.61 -9.36
CA GLY A 136 -1.20 3.66 -10.60
C GLY A 136 -0.80 2.61 -11.64
N LEU A 137 0.45 2.14 -11.61
CA LEU A 137 0.84 0.98 -12.42
C LEU A 137 0.20 -0.31 -11.87
N VAL A 138 0.06 -0.43 -10.55
CA VAL A 138 -0.64 -1.55 -9.90
C VAL A 138 -2.13 -1.53 -10.23
N ASP A 139 -2.76 -0.34 -10.18
CA ASP A 139 -4.16 -0.13 -10.55
C ASP A 139 -4.44 -0.56 -12.00
N ALA A 140 -3.49 -0.32 -12.89
CA ALA A 140 -3.58 -0.68 -14.31
C ALA A 140 -3.32 -2.17 -14.63
N ILE A 141 -3.00 -3.02 -13.65
CA ILE A 141 -2.84 -4.47 -13.86
C ILE A 141 -4.22 -5.10 -14.03
N PRO A 142 -4.48 -5.85 -15.12
CA PRO A 142 -5.77 -6.53 -15.31
C PRO A 142 -6.06 -7.57 -14.21
N GLU A 143 -7.30 -7.68 -13.77
CA GLU A 143 -7.72 -8.70 -12.79
C GLU A 143 -7.33 -10.11 -13.23
N ALA A 144 -7.51 -10.45 -14.51
CA ALA A 144 -7.14 -11.76 -15.04
C ALA A 144 -5.63 -12.07 -14.85
N ALA A 145 -4.76 -11.03 -14.89
CA ALA A 145 -3.34 -11.22 -14.61
C ALA A 145 -3.10 -11.52 -13.13
N ILE A 146 -3.84 -10.87 -12.23
CA ILE A 146 -3.78 -11.14 -10.79
C ILE A 146 -4.29 -12.57 -10.52
N LEU A 147 -5.50 -12.90 -10.99
CA LEU A 147 -6.13 -14.20 -10.79
C LEU A 147 -5.31 -15.37 -11.35
N SER A 148 -4.48 -15.13 -12.38
CA SER A 148 -3.58 -16.17 -12.92
C SER A 148 -2.54 -16.65 -11.90
N HIS A 149 -2.40 -15.96 -10.76
CA HIS A 149 -1.46 -16.30 -9.68
C HIS A 149 -2.11 -17.09 -8.55
N GLU A 150 -3.44 -17.22 -8.52
CA GLU A 150 -4.11 -18.06 -7.52
C GLU A 150 -3.56 -19.48 -7.52
N ARG A 151 -3.34 -20.00 -6.34
CA ARG A 151 -2.80 -21.34 -6.13
C ARG A 151 -3.63 -22.11 -5.12
N ARG A 152 -4.13 -23.27 -5.52
CA ARG A 152 -4.80 -24.17 -4.59
C ARG A 152 -3.80 -24.73 -3.59
N HIS A 153 -4.20 -24.85 -2.33
CA HIS A 153 -3.38 -25.41 -1.26
C HIS A 153 -2.81 -26.78 -1.66
N GLY A 154 -1.52 -26.99 -1.47
CA GLY A 154 -0.84 -28.23 -1.78
C GLY A 154 -0.58 -28.52 -3.26
N ALA A 155 -1.03 -27.68 -4.21
CA ALA A 155 -0.92 -27.96 -5.65
C ALA A 155 0.51 -28.19 -6.16
N LYS A 156 1.53 -27.65 -5.48
CA LYS A 156 2.96 -27.85 -5.85
C LYS A 156 3.80 -28.44 -4.72
N GLY A 157 3.20 -28.87 -3.61
CA GLY A 157 3.90 -29.49 -2.49
C GLY A 157 4.84 -28.58 -1.69
N ASP A 158 4.82 -27.26 -1.95
CA ASP A 158 5.67 -26.26 -1.26
C ASP A 158 4.97 -25.58 -0.07
N GLY A 159 3.68 -25.86 0.15
CA GLY A 159 2.86 -25.29 1.23
C GLY A 159 2.34 -23.88 0.95
N ILE A 160 2.58 -23.34 -0.26
CA ILE A 160 2.15 -21.97 -0.62
C ILE A 160 0.86 -22.07 -1.42
N ALA A 161 -0.20 -21.36 -1.00
CA ALA A 161 -1.53 -21.41 -1.59
C ALA A 161 -1.97 -20.02 -1.97
N GLY A 162 -1.86 -18.96 -1.77
CA GLY A 162 -2.34 -17.62 -2.14
C GLY A 162 -3.63 -17.57 -2.94
N HIS A 163 -4.55 -16.76 -2.51
CA HIS A 163 -5.81 -16.51 -3.21
C HIS A 163 -6.08 -15.01 -3.34
N ALA A 164 -6.92 -14.63 -4.32
CA ALA A 164 -7.34 -13.25 -4.48
C ALA A 164 -8.38 -12.89 -3.41
N SER A 165 -8.18 -11.78 -2.69
CA SER A 165 -9.24 -11.16 -1.89
C SER A 165 -10.22 -10.46 -2.83
N ARG A 166 -11.51 -10.50 -2.52
CA ARG A 166 -12.55 -9.79 -3.27
C ARG A 166 -13.28 -8.81 -2.38
N THR A 167 -13.54 -7.65 -2.93
CA THR A 167 -14.41 -6.64 -2.34
C THR A 167 -15.86 -7.12 -2.31
N ILE A 168 -16.71 -6.47 -1.54
CA ILE A 168 -18.14 -6.82 -1.43
C ILE A 168 -18.88 -6.79 -2.78
N ASP A 169 -18.44 -5.95 -3.73
CA ASP A 169 -18.97 -5.88 -5.10
C ASP A 169 -18.34 -6.91 -6.07
N GLY A 170 -17.48 -7.81 -5.55
CA GLY A 170 -16.88 -8.92 -6.28
C GLY A 170 -15.63 -8.59 -7.08
N ARG A 171 -15.16 -7.34 -7.14
CA ARG A 171 -13.90 -6.95 -7.79
C ARG A 171 -12.69 -7.52 -7.07
N VAL A 172 -11.60 -7.75 -7.78
CA VAL A 172 -10.35 -8.24 -7.19
C VAL A 172 -9.64 -7.11 -6.46
N GLY A 173 -9.50 -7.28 -5.14
CA GLY A 173 -8.75 -6.37 -4.29
C GLY A 173 -7.25 -6.40 -4.56
N ARG A 174 -6.60 -5.25 -4.45
CA ARG A 174 -5.15 -5.09 -4.69
C ARG A 174 -4.48 -4.06 -3.79
N PHE A 175 -5.26 -3.22 -3.12
CA PHE A 175 -4.77 -2.18 -2.21
C PHE A 175 -5.12 -2.50 -0.76
N GLY A 176 -4.36 -1.90 0.17
CA GLY A 176 -4.41 -2.21 1.59
C GLY A 176 -3.69 -3.51 1.96
N ARG A 177 -3.41 -3.70 3.25
CA ARG A 177 -2.67 -4.88 3.77
C ARG A 177 -3.44 -6.19 3.61
N LYS A 178 -4.76 -6.11 3.49
CA LYS A 178 -5.68 -7.24 3.32
C LYS A 178 -6.23 -7.35 1.89
N ALA A 179 -5.69 -6.58 0.92
CA ALA A 179 -6.24 -6.49 -0.44
C ALA A 179 -7.76 -6.21 -0.43
N ALA A 180 -8.20 -5.27 0.40
CA ALA A 180 -9.62 -4.98 0.61
C ALA A 180 -10.19 -3.94 -0.38
N VAL A 181 -9.35 -3.26 -1.17
CA VAL A 181 -9.77 -2.22 -2.11
C VAL A 181 -9.30 -2.56 -3.52
N ALA A 182 -10.23 -2.47 -4.49
CA ALA A 182 -9.98 -2.90 -5.86
C ALA A 182 -9.37 -1.81 -6.76
N ALA A 183 -9.72 -0.53 -6.54
CA ALA A 183 -9.29 0.58 -7.39
C ALA A 183 -8.66 1.71 -6.56
N LEU A 184 -7.71 2.41 -7.18
CA LEU A 184 -6.99 3.50 -6.55
C LEU A 184 -7.91 4.70 -6.23
N LEU A 185 -8.94 4.94 -7.06
CA LEU A 185 -9.95 5.96 -6.79
C LEU A 185 -10.71 5.67 -5.48
N ASP A 186 -11.17 4.44 -5.31
CA ASP A 186 -11.91 4.01 -4.11
C ASP A 186 -11.02 4.12 -2.85
N PHE A 187 -9.74 3.75 -2.99
CA PHE A 187 -8.77 3.85 -1.90
C PHE A 187 -8.56 5.30 -1.44
N ASN A 188 -8.35 6.21 -2.42
CA ASN A 188 -8.16 7.63 -2.10
C ASN A 188 -9.45 8.28 -1.56
N ALA A 189 -10.62 7.92 -2.11
CA ALA A 189 -11.90 8.42 -1.62
C ALA A 189 -12.17 8.02 -0.16
N GLY A 190 -11.84 6.77 0.21
CA GLY A 190 -11.98 6.27 1.57
C GLY A 190 -10.98 6.87 2.56
N ALA A 191 -9.80 7.30 2.08
CA ALA A 191 -8.79 7.88 2.95
C ALA A 191 -9.19 9.25 3.53
N PHE A 192 -10.02 10.03 2.85
CA PHE A 192 -10.48 11.33 3.34
C PHE A 192 -11.27 11.21 4.66
N PRO A 193 -12.39 10.46 4.73
CA PRO A 193 -13.12 10.31 5.99
C PRO A 193 -12.32 9.50 7.02
N GLN A 194 -11.64 8.43 6.62
CA GLN A 194 -10.97 7.53 7.56
C GLN A 194 -9.76 8.16 8.23
N GLU A 195 -8.97 8.98 7.51
CA GLU A 195 -7.73 9.55 8.04
C GLU A 195 -7.89 11.00 8.51
N MET A 196 -8.74 11.76 7.86
CA MET A 196 -8.87 13.19 8.14
C MET A 196 -10.26 13.59 8.65
N GLY A 197 -11.20 12.64 8.73
CA GLY A 197 -12.60 12.94 9.04
C GLY A 197 -13.29 13.83 7.99
N VAL A 198 -12.68 14.01 6.82
CA VAL A 198 -13.19 14.88 5.75
C VAL A 198 -14.27 14.15 4.97
N THR A 199 -15.53 14.59 5.05
CA THR A 199 -16.62 13.97 4.31
C THR A 199 -16.51 14.21 2.81
N THR A 200 -17.03 13.27 2.04
CA THR A 200 -16.94 13.26 0.58
C THR A 200 -18.32 13.02 -0.03
N PRO A 201 -18.54 13.33 -1.32
CA PRO A 201 -19.80 12.95 -1.98
C PRO A 201 -20.08 11.44 -1.99
N LEU A 202 -19.07 10.58 -1.75
CA LEU A 202 -19.21 9.13 -1.63
C LEU A 202 -19.42 8.67 -0.18
N SER A 203 -19.07 9.50 0.80
CA SER A 203 -19.26 9.30 2.25
C SER A 203 -19.66 10.65 2.86
N PRO A 204 -20.92 11.09 2.67
CA PRO A 204 -21.34 12.45 2.99
C PRO A 204 -21.80 12.62 4.45
N VAL A 205 -21.50 11.70 5.33
CA VAL A 205 -21.90 11.71 6.73
C VAL A 205 -20.69 11.42 7.60
N GLU A 206 -20.55 12.20 8.67
CA GLU A 206 -19.53 12.00 9.68
C GLU A 206 -19.54 10.57 10.28
N GLU A 207 -18.37 10.08 10.62
CA GLU A 207 -18.25 8.81 11.31
C GLU A 207 -18.84 8.89 12.72
N THR A 208 -19.23 7.73 13.25
CA THR A 208 -19.83 7.63 14.58
C THR A 208 -18.82 7.16 15.61
N ILE A 209 -19.00 7.56 16.85
CA ILE A 209 -18.26 7.02 18.00
C ILE A 209 -19.10 5.92 18.64
N ASN A 210 -18.71 4.65 18.44
CA ASN A 210 -19.46 3.49 18.92
C ASN A 210 -20.96 3.53 18.53
N GLY A 211 -21.27 3.96 17.31
CA GLY A 211 -22.62 4.09 16.79
C GLY A 211 -23.35 5.36 17.24
N THR A 212 -22.72 6.22 18.02
CA THR A 212 -23.27 7.52 18.40
C THR A 212 -22.73 8.60 17.47
N PRO A 213 -23.58 9.38 16.79
CA PRO A 213 -23.13 10.52 15.99
C PRO A 213 -22.32 11.51 16.83
N VAL A 214 -21.30 12.12 16.20
CA VAL A 214 -20.57 13.23 16.84
C VAL A 214 -21.52 14.39 17.16
N PRO A 215 -21.28 15.16 18.26
CA PRO A 215 -22.15 16.28 18.60
C PRO A 215 -22.19 17.32 17.44
N PRO A 216 -23.39 17.77 17.01
CA PRO A 216 -23.55 18.56 15.78
C PRO A 216 -22.87 19.94 15.80
N ASP A 217 -22.51 20.46 16.97
CA ASP A 217 -21.81 21.75 17.14
C ASP A 217 -20.28 21.58 17.18
N THR A 218 -19.74 20.40 16.84
CA THR A 218 -18.30 20.12 16.83
C THR A 218 -17.67 20.09 15.45
N ASP A 219 -18.49 20.13 14.41
CA ASP A 219 -18.07 20.30 13.04
C ASP A 219 -18.57 21.65 12.49
N PRO A 220 -17.65 22.60 12.19
CA PRO A 220 -18.01 23.92 11.69
C PRO A 220 -18.15 24.00 10.16
N ALA A 221 -17.69 22.99 9.42
CA ALA A 221 -17.75 22.97 7.96
C ALA A 221 -19.03 22.26 7.47
N PRO A 222 -19.61 22.67 6.32
CA PRO A 222 -20.76 21.96 5.77
C PRO A 222 -20.34 20.74 4.94
N ASP A 223 -21.06 19.63 5.13
CA ASP A 223 -20.90 18.38 4.38
C ASP A 223 -21.47 18.43 2.97
N PRO A 224 -20.79 17.80 1.97
CA PRO A 224 -19.44 17.27 2.01
C PRO A 224 -18.38 18.38 1.83
N GLU A 225 -17.25 18.30 2.53
CA GLU A 225 -16.21 19.36 2.52
C GLU A 225 -15.33 19.32 1.29
N ILE A 226 -15.25 18.21 0.60
CA ILE A 226 -14.50 18.11 -0.66
C ILE A 226 -15.38 17.69 -1.81
N THR A 227 -14.90 17.96 -3.02
CA THR A 227 -15.58 17.62 -4.26
C THR A 227 -15.09 16.30 -4.86
N VAL A 228 -15.88 15.72 -5.77
CA VAL A 228 -15.41 14.58 -6.60
C VAL A 228 -14.11 14.96 -7.36
N GLU A 229 -14.01 16.22 -7.82
CA GLU A 229 -12.83 16.72 -8.53
C GLU A 229 -11.57 16.69 -7.64
N ASP A 230 -11.68 16.96 -6.34
CA ASP A 230 -10.54 16.87 -5.41
C ASP A 230 -10.09 15.42 -5.22
N ILE A 231 -11.01 14.47 -5.12
CA ILE A 231 -10.70 13.03 -5.08
C ILE A 231 -10.00 12.60 -6.39
N GLU A 232 -10.51 13.03 -7.54
CA GLU A 232 -9.91 12.75 -8.86
C GLU A 232 -8.50 13.34 -8.98
N LYS A 233 -8.26 14.55 -8.47
CA LYS A 233 -6.95 15.20 -8.43
C LYS A 233 -5.97 14.39 -7.58
N VAL A 234 -6.33 14.03 -6.35
CA VAL A 234 -5.48 13.18 -5.48
C VAL A 234 -5.20 11.85 -6.16
N THR A 235 -6.22 11.26 -6.79
CA THR A 235 -6.07 10.02 -7.56
C THR A 235 -5.13 10.20 -8.75
N ALA A 236 -5.14 11.34 -9.44
CA ALA A 236 -4.20 11.61 -10.53
C ALA A 236 -2.75 11.73 -10.01
N PHE A 237 -2.53 12.34 -8.84
CA PHE A 237 -1.20 12.37 -8.22
C PHE A 237 -0.70 10.95 -7.90
N THR A 238 -1.45 10.15 -7.15
CA THR A 238 -1.06 8.79 -6.76
C THR A 238 -0.96 7.84 -7.96
N ARG A 239 -1.82 8.02 -8.97
CA ARG A 239 -1.81 7.24 -10.22
C ARG A 239 -0.56 7.48 -11.05
N PHE A 240 -0.10 8.70 -11.13
CA PHE A 240 1.03 9.06 -11.97
C PHE A 240 2.36 9.17 -11.22
N LEU A 241 2.37 8.93 -9.91
CA LEU A 241 3.60 8.90 -9.12
C LEU A 241 4.46 7.70 -9.55
N ALA A 242 5.68 7.99 -10.01
CA ALA A 242 6.57 6.96 -10.53
C ALA A 242 7.03 5.98 -9.45
N PRO A 243 7.28 4.70 -9.79
CA PRO A 243 7.98 3.81 -8.89
C PRO A 243 9.40 4.33 -8.65
N PRO A 244 10.00 4.02 -7.48
CA PRO A 244 11.37 4.41 -7.20
C PRO A 244 12.32 3.86 -8.26
N PRO A 245 13.33 4.64 -8.70
CA PRO A 245 14.34 4.15 -9.63
C PRO A 245 15.12 2.99 -8.99
N GLY A 246 15.44 1.96 -9.76
CA GLY A 246 16.29 0.87 -9.29
C GLY A 246 17.67 1.41 -8.88
N GLN A 247 18.28 0.83 -7.84
CA GLN A 247 19.62 1.21 -7.44
C GLN A 247 20.66 0.71 -8.45
N ILE A 248 21.49 1.61 -8.97
CA ILE A 248 22.62 1.27 -9.81
C ILE A 248 23.85 1.04 -8.91
N LEU A 249 24.32 -0.20 -8.87
CA LEU A 249 25.54 -0.56 -8.18
C LEU A 249 26.74 -0.30 -9.06
N THR A 250 27.69 0.52 -8.62
CA THR A 250 28.93 0.85 -9.36
C THR A 250 30.09 -0.08 -8.99
N ASN A 251 30.09 -0.65 -7.79
CA ASN A 251 31.11 -1.56 -7.30
C ASN A 251 30.89 -2.99 -7.84
N HIS A 252 31.92 -3.60 -8.44
CA HIS A 252 31.86 -4.96 -8.99
C HIS A 252 31.55 -6.03 -7.93
N THR A 253 32.04 -5.88 -6.70
CA THR A 253 31.78 -6.81 -5.60
C THR A 253 30.28 -6.79 -5.24
N ASP A 254 29.68 -5.61 -5.08
CA ASP A 254 28.26 -5.45 -4.78
C ASP A 254 27.39 -5.96 -5.93
N GLN A 255 27.79 -5.71 -7.18
CA GLN A 255 27.09 -6.28 -8.35
C GLN A 255 27.11 -7.82 -8.33
N HIS A 256 28.24 -8.42 -7.95
CA HIS A 256 28.35 -9.88 -7.85
C HIS A 256 27.47 -10.41 -6.70
N LEU A 257 27.50 -9.76 -5.53
CA LEU A 257 26.64 -10.10 -4.39
C LEU A 257 25.17 -10.00 -4.76
N ALA A 258 24.72 -8.89 -5.35
CA ALA A 258 23.33 -8.71 -5.76
C ALA A 258 22.89 -9.76 -6.80
N ARG A 259 23.75 -10.12 -7.77
CA ARG A 259 23.45 -11.21 -8.72
C ARG A 259 23.29 -12.56 -8.03
N ARG A 260 24.15 -12.88 -7.03
CA ARG A 260 24.03 -14.07 -6.20
C ARG A 260 22.72 -14.02 -5.38
N GLY A 261 22.45 -12.89 -4.74
CA GLY A 261 21.23 -12.67 -3.94
C GLY A 261 19.96 -12.90 -4.75
N ARG A 262 19.92 -12.39 -6.00
CA ARG A 262 18.79 -12.62 -6.90
C ARG A 262 18.55 -14.10 -7.20
N LYS A 263 19.61 -14.91 -7.34
CA LYS A 263 19.48 -16.37 -7.52
C LYS A 263 18.96 -17.01 -6.24
N LEU A 264 19.44 -16.57 -5.07
CA LEU A 264 18.96 -17.07 -3.78
C LEU A 264 17.48 -16.71 -3.56
N PHE A 265 17.04 -15.51 -3.91
CA PHE A 265 15.65 -15.08 -3.82
C PHE A 265 14.70 -16.05 -4.55
N VAL A 266 15.09 -16.54 -5.71
CA VAL A 266 14.34 -17.56 -6.46
C VAL A 266 14.48 -18.94 -5.81
N HIS A 267 15.70 -19.33 -5.43
CA HIS A 267 15.99 -20.66 -4.88
C HIS A 267 15.31 -20.92 -3.52
N LEU A 268 15.16 -19.86 -2.71
CA LEU A 268 14.48 -19.92 -1.42
C LEU A 268 12.95 -19.82 -1.52
N ASN A 269 12.39 -19.78 -2.73
CA ASN A 269 10.98 -19.62 -3.04
C ASN A 269 10.38 -18.24 -2.68
N CYS A 270 11.17 -17.21 -2.34
CA CYS A 270 10.66 -15.85 -2.10
C CYS A 270 9.89 -15.30 -3.32
N ALA A 271 10.39 -15.62 -4.53
CA ALA A 271 9.79 -15.20 -5.80
C ALA A 271 8.44 -15.86 -6.12
N VAL A 272 7.95 -16.79 -5.31
CA VAL A 272 6.63 -17.43 -5.50
C VAL A 272 5.53 -16.44 -5.15
N CYS A 273 5.63 -15.76 -4.00
CA CYS A 273 4.76 -14.69 -3.55
C CYS A 273 5.27 -13.33 -4.08
N HIS A 274 6.53 -13.00 -3.81
CA HIS A 274 7.16 -11.78 -4.29
C HIS A 274 7.57 -11.89 -5.76
N ARG A 275 6.59 -12.01 -6.66
CA ARG A 275 6.80 -12.14 -8.11
C ARG A 275 7.49 -10.90 -8.65
N PRO A 276 8.64 -11.07 -9.35
CA PRO A 276 9.45 -9.92 -9.74
C PRO A 276 8.75 -8.90 -10.64
N LYS A 277 7.81 -9.35 -11.48
CA LYS A 277 7.21 -8.49 -12.50
C LYS A 277 5.76 -8.89 -12.78
N MET A 278 4.94 -7.87 -13.05
CA MET A 278 3.62 -7.99 -13.67
C MET A 278 3.49 -6.95 -14.79
N ASN A 279 2.48 -7.09 -15.65
CA ASN A 279 2.25 -6.16 -16.74
C ASN A 279 0.91 -5.45 -16.59
N THR A 280 0.91 -4.16 -16.88
CA THR A 280 -0.33 -3.37 -17.00
C THR A 280 -1.08 -3.75 -18.27
N GLY A 281 -2.38 -3.51 -18.27
CA GLY A 281 -3.27 -3.72 -19.41
C GLY A 281 -3.20 -2.59 -20.46
N PRO A 282 -4.10 -2.66 -21.46
CA PRO A 282 -4.36 -1.53 -22.34
C PRO A 282 -4.83 -0.30 -21.54
N SER A 283 -4.34 0.88 -21.91
CA SER A 283 -4.71 2.15 -21.28
C SER A 283 -4.68 3.26 -22.32
N THR A 284 -5.52 4.28 -22.16
CA THR A 284 -5.46 5.52 -22.92
C THR A 284 -4.25 6.37 -22.55
N SER A 285 -3.77 6.26 -21.31
CA SER A 285 -2.51 6.86 -20.90
C SER A 285 -1.34 6.05 -21.43
N LYS A 286 -0.49 6.70 -22.22
CA LYS A 286 0.76 6.10 -22.73
C LYS A 286 1.68 5.66 -21.59
N ALA A 287 1.67 6.39 -20.46
CA ALA A 287 2.47 6.10 -19.29
C ALA A 287 2.05 4.80 -18.57
N LEU A 288 0.79 4.38 -18.73
CA LEU A 288 0.24 3.17 -18.10
C LEU A 288 0.04 2.00 -19.08
N HIS A 289 0.07 2.26 -20.40
CA HIS A 289 -0.27 1.28 -21.43
C HIS A 289 0.78 0.18 -21.56
N ARG A 290 0.43 -1.06 -21.24
CA ARG A 290 1.25 -2.28 -21.39
C ARG A 290 2.68 -2.13 -20.86
N LYS A 291 2.82 -1.56 -19.67
CA LYS A 291 4.11 -1.40 -18.98
C LYS A 291 4.45 -2.65 -18.17
N THR A 292 5.73 -2.98 -18.11
CA THR A 292 6.23 -3.99 -17.17
C THR A 292 6.56 -3.30 -15.85
N VAL A 293 5.97 -3.78 -14.76
CA VAL A 293 6.13 -3.24 -13.40
C VAL A 293 7.00 -4.20 -12.60
N ALA A 294 8.10 -3.71 -12.05
CA ALA A 294 8.98 -4.48 -11.15
C ALA A 294 8.37 -4.49 -9.72
N LEU A 295 7.24 -5.14 -9.57
CA LEU A 295 6.34 -5.07 -8.43
C LEU A 295 6.85 -5.87 -7.23
N TYR A 296 7.44 -7.04 -7.46
CA TYR A 296 7.82 -8.01 -6.43
C TYR A 296 6.65 -8.37 -5.50
N SER A 297 5.50 -8.66 -6.09
CA SER A 297 4.29 -9.12 -5.42
C SER A 297 3.41 -9.85 -6.44
N ASP A 298 2.67 -10.87 -6.00
CA ASP A 298 1.60 -11.51 -6.77
C ASP A 298 0.23 -10.87 -6.50
N LEU A 299 0.14 -9.94 -5.54
CA LEU A 299 -1.07 -9.28 -5.06
C LEU A 299 -2.10 -10.24 -4.41
N MET A 300 -1.71 -11.48 -4.14
CA MET A 300 -2.54 -12.46 -3.43
C MET A 300 -2.46 -12.24 -1.92
N VAL A 301 -3.46 -12.72 -1.20
CA VAL A 301 -3.39 -12.87 0.26
C VAL A 301 -2.90 -14.28 0.60
N HIS A 302 -2.04 -14.33 1.62
CA HIS A 302 -1.41 -15.56 2.10
C HIS A 302 -1.53 -15.65 3.62
N ASP A 303 -1.72 -16.85 4.14
CA ASP A 303 -1.65 -17.09 5.58
C ASP A 303 -0.20 -16.96 6.08
N MET A 304 0.03 -15.96 6.92
CA MET A 304 1.33 -15.66 7.49
C MET A 304 1.50 -16.18 8.93
N GLY A 305 0.55 -17.02 9.39
CA GLY A 305 0.57 -17.65 10.71
C GLY A 305 0.04 -16.75 11.82
N SER A 306 -0.23 -17.39 12.97
CA SER A 306 -0.89 -16.74 14.10
C SER A 306 -0.04 -15.63 14.78
N ALA A 307 1.28 -15.69 14.64
CA ALA A 307 2.18 -14.70 15.26
C ALA A 307 2.10 -13.31 14.58
N LEU A 308 1.64 -13.25 13.33
CA LEU A 308 1.42 -12.02 12.58
C LEU A 308 -0.07 -11.66 12.45
N ALA A 309 -0.96 -12.51 12.95
CA ALA A 309 -2.40 -12.30 12.85
C ALA A 309 -2.85 -11.03 13.58
N ASP A 310 -3.80 -10.32 12.97
CA ASP A 310 -4.41 -9.11 13.53
C ASP A 310 -5.92 -9.06 13.22
N ILE A 311 -6.40 -8.08 12.50
CA ILE A 311 -7.81 -7.95 12.09
C ILE A 311 -8.12 -8.79 10.85
N CYS A 312 -9.37 -9.11 10.66
CA CYS A 312 -9.92 -9.50 9.36
C CYS A 312 -10.33 -8.26 8.56
N LEU A 313 -10.43 -8.36 7.24
CA LEU A 313 -11.07 -7.34 6.41
C LEU A 313 -11.50 -7.97 5.07
N GLU A 314 -12.74 -7.67 4.63
CA GLU A 314 -13.34 -8.32 3.46
C GLU A 314 -13.23 -9.85 3.56
N GLN A 315 -12.62 -10.51 2.58
CA GLN A 315 -12.44 -11.97 2.58
C GLN A 315 -11.13 -12.42 3.25
N ALA A 316 -10.27 -11.50 3.65
CA ALA A 316 -9.00 -11.85 4.27
C ALA A 316 -9.16 -12.13 5.77
N HIS A 317 -8.75 -13.34 6.20
CA HIS A 317 -8.74 -13.76 7.60
C HIS A 317 -7.70 -12.99 8.44
N PRO A 318 -7.77 -13.06 9.77
CA PRO A 318 -6.80 -12.39 10.66
C PRO A 318 -5.33 -12.67 10.34
N SER A 319 -4.96 -13.91 10.00
CA SER A 319 -3.59 -14.30 9.65
C SER A 319 -3.20 -14.07 8.19
N GLU A 320 -4.13 -13.67 7.35
CA GLU A 320 -3.89 -13.49 5.92
C GLU A 320 -3.53 -12.04 5.58
N PHE A 321 -2.50 -11.89 4.75
CA PHE A 321 -2.01 -10.59 4.29
C PHE A 321 -1.69 -10.63 2.79
N ARG A 322 -1.99 -9.52 2.10
CA ARG A 322 -1.55 -9.33 0.73
C ARG A 322 -0.01 -9.31 0.70
N THR A 323 0.57 -10.05 -0.26
CA THR A 323 2.01 -9.96 -0.50
C THR A 323 2.41 -8.51 -0.71
N GLU A 324 3.25 -7.99 0.19
CA GLU A 324 3.72 -6.62 0.11
C GLU A 324 4.57 -6.39 -1.14
N MET A 325 4.35 -5.27 -1.79
CA MET A 325 5.16 -4.83 -2.93
C MET A 325 6.54 -4.38 -2.43
N LEU A 326 7.61 -4.92 -3.00
CA LEU A 326 8.96 -4.57 -2.56
C LEU A 326 9.59 -3.43 -3.36
N MET A 327 8.84 -2.77 -4.24
CA MET A 327 9.31 -1.57 -4.95
C MET A 327 9.78 -0.52 -3.94
N GLY A 328 11.03 -0.09 -4.06
CA GLY A 328 11.60 0.92 -3.17
C GLY A 328 11.83 0.47 -1.73
N LEU A 329 12.04 -0.83 -1.51
CA LEU A 329 12.28 -1.41 -0.19
C LEU A 329 13.37 -0.65 0.60
N ARG A 330 14.41 -0.16 -0.07
CA ARG A 330 15.52 0.60 0.52
C ARG A 330 15.13 1.95 1.14
N PHE A 331 13.95 2.48 0.81
CA PHE A 331 13.45 3.75 1.37
C PHE A 331 12.57 3.55 2.59
N ARG A 332 12.40 2.31 3.07
CA ARG A 332 11.60 2.00 4.24
C ARG A 332 12.48 1.85 5.47
N GLY A 333 12.13 2.53 6.55
CA GLY A 333 12.76 2.39 7.88
C GLY A 333 12.08 1.34 8.77
N GLN A 334 10.87 0.90 8.38
CA GLN A 334 10.05 -0.06 9.13
C GLN A 334 9.47 -1.10 8.17
N PHE A 335 9.34 -2.33 8.64
CA PHE A 335 8.91 -3.47 7.84
C PHE A 335 7.81 -4.25 8.55
N LEU A 336 7.14 -5.17 7.83
CA LEU A 336 5.88 -5.81 8.14
C LEU A 336 4.71 -4.82 8.11
N HIS A 337 3.49 -5.35 8.29
CA HIS A 337 2.26 -4.56 8.20
C HIS A 337 2.11 -3.54 9.35
N ASP A 338 2.76 -3.83 10.48
CA ASP A 338 2.67 -3.08 11.74
C ASP A 338 3.93 -2.24 12.05
N GLY A 339 4.95 -2.27 11.17
CA GLY A 339 6.22 -1.56 11.37
C GLY A 339 7.10 -2.13 12.49
N SER A 340 6.79 -3.32 12.99
CA SER A 340 7.47 -3.91 14.15
C SER A 340 8.85 -4.51 13.87
N ALA A 341 9.19 -4.82 12.61
CA ALA A 341 10.53 -5.19 12.20
C ALA A 341 11.33 -3.95 11.78
N LYS A 342 12.56 -3.82 12.24
CA LYS A 342 13.41 -2.66 11.96
C LYS A 342 14.45 -2.93 10.88
N THR A 343 14.58 -4.18 10.46
CA THR A 343 15.48 -4.59 9.38
C THR A 343 14.77 -5.55 8.43
N VAL A 344 15.22 -5.59 7.17
CA VAL A 344 14.73 -6.57 6.18
C VAL A 344 14.99 -8.00 6.67
N GLN A 345 16.11 -8.24 7.35
CA GLN A 345 16.43 -9.55 7.93
C GLN A 345 15.39 -9.97 8.97
N GLU A 346 15.07 -9.10 9.93
CA GLU A 346 14.02 -9.36 10.93
C GLU A 346 12.68 -9.66 10.27
N ALA A 347 12.31 -8.89 9.26
CA ALA A 347 11.06 -9.11 8.52
C ALA A 347 11.04 -10.52 7.90
N ILE A 348 12.13 -10.95 7.23
CA ILE A 348 12.24 -12.30 6.67
C ILE A 348 12.16 -13.36 7.77
N GLU A 349 12.85 -13.16 8.89
CA GLU A 349 12.89 -14.13 9.99
C GLU A 349 11.57 -14.29 10.74
N ARG A 350 10.66 -13.31 10.61
CA ARG A 350 9.31 -13.33 11.18
C ARG A 350 8.24 -13.86 10.23
N HIS A 351 8.57 -14.11 8.98
CA HIS A 351 7.66 -14.80 8.06
C HIS A 351 7.30 -16.17 8.60
N ASP A 352 6.00 -16.54 8.53
CA ASP A 352 5.51 -17.84 9.02
C ASP A 352 4.36 -18.34 8.12
N GLY A 353 3.55 -19.26 8.59
CA GLY A 353 2.46 -19.85 7.81
C GLY A 353 2.94 -20.42 6.48
N GLU A 354 2.40 -19.98 5.37
CA GLU A 354 2.80 -20.40 4.02
C GLU A 354 4.27 -20.07 3.69
N ALA A 355 4.83 -19.01 4.28
CA ALA A 355 6.20 -18.59 4.05
C ALA A 355 7.25 -19.29 4.96
N ARG A 356 6.81 -20.14 5.90
CA ARG A 356 7.67 -20.82 6.88
C ARG A 356 8.86 -21.53 6.23
N ASN A 357 8.62 -22.30 5.20
CA ASN A 357 9.68 -23.04 4.52
C ASN A 357 10.74 -22.11 3.91
N SER A 358 10.34 -21.00 3.34
CA SER A 358 11.24 -19.99 2.75
C SER A 358 12.07 -19.29 3.84
N ARG A 359 11.44 -18.92 4.97
CA ARG A 359 12.11 -18.39 6.16
C ARG A 359 13.17 -19.36 6.72
N ASP A 360 12.80 -20.62 6.89
CA ASP A 360 13.71 -21.61 7.52
C ASP A 360 14.91 -21.90 6.62
N ARG A 361 14.71 -21.94 5.30
CA ARG A 361 15.81 -21.99 4.32
C ARG A 361 16.71 -20.75 4.40
N PHE A 362 16.16 -19.56 4.58
CA PHE A 362 16.93 -18.33 4.78
C PHE A 362 17.77 -18.42 6.07
N LYS A 363 17.15 -18.83 7.18
CA LYS A 363 17.86 -18.99 8.48
C LYS A 363 19.02 -19.97 8.39
N ALA A 364 18.90 -21.02 7.58
CA ALA A 364 19.93 -22.03 7.37
C ALA A 364 21.08 -21.58 6.43
N LEU A 365 20.96 -20.42 5.76
CA LEU A 365 22.03 -19.90 4.92
C LEU A 365 23.29 -19.56 5.72
N LYS A 366 24.45 -19.73 5.06
CA LYS A 366 25.71 -19.16 5.56
C LYS A 366 25.63 -17.63 5.50
N GLU A 367 26.33 -16.96 6.41
CA GLU A 367 26.26 -15.49 6.52
C GLU A 367 26.53 -14.76 5.19
N LYS A 368 27.55 -15.19 4.43
CA LYS A 368 27.86 -14.64 3.09
C LYS A 368 26.66 -14.69 2.11
N ASP A 369 25.77 -15.68 2.26
CA ASP A 369 24.61 -15.85 1.39
C ASP A 369 23.43 -15.01 1.88
N LYS A 370 23.28 -14.84 3.20
CA LYS A 370 22.35 -13.86 3.76
C LYS A 370 22.71 -12.46 3.29
N GLN A 371 23.98 -12.07 3.39
CA GLN A 371 24.46 -10.77 2.92
C GLN A 371 24.22 -10.57 1.41
N ALA A 372 24.41 -11.61 0.60
CA ALA A 372 24.13 -11.54 -0.83
C ALA A 372 22.64 -11.30 -1.10
N LEU A 373 21.74 -12.00 -0.39
CA LEU A 373 20.29 -11.80 -0.53
C LEU A 373 19.87 -10.38 -0.10
N LEU A 374 20.35 -9.91 1.05
CA LEU A 374 20.08 -8.56 1.55
C LEU A 374 20.59 -7.50 0.56
N LYS A 375 21.80 -7.67 0.01
CA LYS A 375 22.35 -6.76 -1.02
C LYS A 375 21.47 -6.72 -2.27
N PHE A 376 20.89 -7.83 -2.69
CA PHE A 376 19.91 -7.82 -3.80
C PHE A 376 18.65 -7.05 -3.42
N LEU A 377 18.11 -7.25 -2.22
CA LEU A 377 16.88 -6.57 -1.76
C LEU A 377 17.06 -5.05 -1.64
N GLU A 378 18.28 -4.57 -1.35
CA GLU A 378 18.60 -3.14 -1.40
C GLU A 378 18.50 -2.54 -2.82
N THR A 379 18.54 -3.36 -3.87
CA THR A 379 18.50 -2.86 -5.26
C THR A 379 17.09 -2.69 -5.83
N ILE A 380 16.06 -3.11 -5.11
CA ILE A 380 14.65 -3.06 -5.53
C ILE A 380 13.84 -2.03 -4.77
#